data_b022c56d6f9681174b3103814401d7d8
#
_entry.id   b022c56d6f9681174b3103814401d7d8
#
_cell.length_a   1.000
_cell.length_b   1.000
_cell.length_c   1.000
_cell.angle_alpha   90.00
_cell.angle_beta   90.00
_cell.angle_gamma   90.00
#
_symmetry.space_group_name_H-M   'P 1'
#
loop_
_entity.id
_entity.type
_entity.pdbx_description
1 polymer ?
#
loop_
_entity_poly.entity_id
_entity_poly.type
_entity_poly.pdbx_seq_one_letter_code
_entity_poly.pdbx_strand_id
1 'polypeptide(L)'
;FMISNMIGQPGYLTEEQIKEMSDSGLVRFGSHTANHCVLANEEEDRVRDELSESARRIEEITGVPCRSMAYPTGKWNTMVTRIAEEYYDAAYLARPAEPLGGRTNMTIPRLYAARGLSGASLVASINNKLNNQ
;
A
#
# COMPACT_ATOMS: atom_id res chain seq x y z
N PHE A 1 1.81 -4.57 -2.89
CA PHE A 1 0.60 -4.41 -2.04
C PHE A 1 -0.46 -5.36 -2.52
N MET A 2 -1.04 -6.16 -1.61
CA MET A 2 -1.95 -7.26 -1.92
C MET A 2 -3.36 -6.99 -1.41
N ILE A 3 -4.35 -7.35 -2.21
CA ILE A 3 -5.75 -7.45 -1.79
C ILE A 3 -5.89 -8.83 -1.16
N SER A 4 -6.03 -8.92 0.16
CA SER A 4 -5.85 -10.20 0.85
C SER A 4 -6.89 -11.27 0.49
N ASN A 5 -8.13 -10.88 0.17
CA ASN A 5 -9.18 -11.82 -0.22
C ASN A 5 -9.09 -12.27 -1.70
N MET A 6 -8.13 -11.72 -2.47
CA MET A 6 -7.85 -12.17 -3.83
C MET A 6 -6.71 -13.19 -3.90
N ILE A 7 -6.00 -13.44 -2.79
CA ILE A 7 -4.92 -14.43 -2.73
C ILE A 7 -5.47 -15.81 -3.12
N GLY A 8 -4.77 -16.50 -4.02
CA GLY A 8 -5.17 -17.81 -4.54
C GLY A 8 -6.27 -17.79 -5.61
N GLN A 9 -6.86 -16.64 -5.92
CA GLN A 9 -7.83 -16.51 -7.01
C GLN A 9 -7.13 -16.54 -8.39
N PRO A 10 -7.82 -16.92 -9.47
CA PRO A 10 -7.25 -16.88 -10.81
C PRO A 10 -6.66 -15.51 -11.17
N GLY A 11 -5.39 -15.48 -11.56
CA GLY A 11 -4.66 -14.25 -11.89
C GLY A 11 -3.98 -13.55 -10.71
N TYR A 12 -4.10 -14.09 -9.50
CA TYR A 12 -3.40 -13.62 -8.31
C TYR A 12 -2.39 -14.65 -7.81
N LEU A 13 -1.46 -14.21 -6.95
CA LEU A 13 -0.49 -15.10 -6.32
C LEU A 13 -1.16 -16.10 -5.37
N THR A 14 -0.66 -17.33 -5.33
CA THR A 14 -1.04 -18.30 -4.30
C THR A 14 -0.30 -18.05 -2.99
N GLU A 15 -0.74 -18.66 -1.91
CA GLU A 15 -0.07 -18.55 -0.60
C GLU A 15 1.36 -19.10 -0.66
N GLU A 16 1.56 -20.20 -1.36
CA GLU A 16 2.87 -20.85 -1.53
C GLU A 16 3.83 -19.90 -2.27
N GLN A 17 3.35 -19.23 -3.34
CA GLN A 17 4.16 -18.26 -4.09
C GLN A 17 4.53 -17.05 -3.24
N ILE A 18 3.56 -16.52 -2.46
CA ILE A 18 3.79 -15.41 -1.54
C ILE A 18 4.83 -15.80 -0.49
N LYS A 19 4.68 -16.99 0.09
CA LYS A 19 5.62 -17.48 1.09
C LYS A 19 7.02 -17.67 0.51
N GLU A 20 7.15 -18.30 -0.65
CA GLU A 20 8.44 -18.47 -1.34
C GLU A 20 9.11 -17.12 -1.59
N MET A 21 8.37 -16.14 -2.12
CA MET A 21 8.88 -14.79 -2.37
C MET A 21 9.30 -14.08 -1.09
N SER A 22 8.53 -14.23 -0.01
CA SER A 22 8.84 -13.64 1.30
C SER A 22 10.09 -14.28 1.92
N ASP A 23 10.20 -15.60 1.89
CA ASP A 23 11.33 -16.37 2.43
C ASP A 23 12.65 -16.08 1.70
N SER A 24 12.59 -15.64 0.44
CA SER A 24 13.77 -15.19 -0.31
C SER A 24 14.46 -13.96 0.29
N GLY A 25 13.75 -13.19 1.12
CA GLY A 25 14.22 -11.92 1.68
C GLY A 25 14.28 -10.76 0.69
N LEU A 26 13.97 -11.00 -0.60
CA LEU A 26 14.02 -9.98 -1.66
C LEU A 26 12.71 -9.22 -1.83
N VAL A 27 11.58 -9.78 -1.34
CA VAL A 27 10.24 -9.21 -1.49
C VAL A 27 9.61 -8.98 -0.13
N ARG A 28 9.06 -7.79 0.04
CA ARG A 28 8.20 -7.43 1.17
C ARG A 28 6.78 -7.21 0.69
N PHE A 29 5.83 -7.76 1.43
CA PHE A 29 4.41 -7.61 1.14
C PHE A 29 3.77 -6.56 2.03
N GLY A 30 2.88 -5.76 1.44
CA GLY A 30 2.05 -4.78 2.14
C GLY A 30 0.59 -4.94 1.76
N SER A 31 -0.31 -4.33 2.53
CA SER A 31 -1.75 -4.42 2.38
C SER A 31 -2.28 -3.49 1.27
N HIS A 32 -3.32 -3.95 0.56
CA HIS A 32 -4.16 -3.12 -0.29
C HIS A 32 -5.64 -3.32 0.05
N THR A 33 -5.93 -3.41 1.37
CA THR A 33 -7.20 -3.79 2.00
C THR A 33 -7.59 -5.27 1.78
N ALA A 34 -8.64 -5.72 2.45
CA ALA A 34 -9.13 -7.08 2.26
C ALA A 34 -9.83 -7.24 0.90
N ASN A 35 -10.67 -6.28 0.50
CA ASN A 35 -11.56 -6.38 -0.67
C ASN A 35 -11.37 -5.27 -1.72
N HIS A 36 -10.30 -4.47 -1.65
CA HIS A 36 -10.06 -3.34 -2.55
C HIS A 36 -11.16 -2.26 -2.50
N CYS A 37 -11.80 -2.05 -1.35
CA CYS A 37 -12.80 -1.01 -1.20
C CYS A 37 -12.17 0.40 -1.12
N VAL A 38 -12.93 1.43 -1.47
CA VAL A 38 -12.52 2.83 -1.33
C VAL A 38 -12.80 3.27 0.11
N LEU A 39 -11.82 3.09 1.00
CA LEU A 39 -11.95 3.31 2.45
C LEU A 39 -12.56 4.66 2.84
N ALA A 40 -12.32 5.72 2.08
CA ALA A 40 -12.87 7.05 2.33
C ALA A 40 -14.40 7.14 2.18
N ASN A 41 -15.03 6.13 1.60
CA ASN A 41 -16.48 6.03 1.42
C ASN A 41 -17.13 5.06 2.41
N GLU A 42 -16.34 4.43 3.28
CA GLU A 42 -16.81 3.42 4.24
C GLU A 42 -16.98 3.99 5.64
N GLU A 43 -17.80 3.35 6.43
CA GLU A 43 -17.96 3.62 7.86
C GLU A 43 -16.77 3.08 8.67
N GLU A 44 -16.55 3.63 9.86
CA GLU A 44 -15.38 3.35 10.69
C GLU A 44 -15.16 1.85 10.95
N ASP A 45 -16.22 1.12 11.33
CA ASP A 45 -16.13 -0.32 11.61
C ASP A 45 -15.69 -1.11 10.37
N ARG A 46 -16.23 -0.75 9.20
CA ARG A 46 -15.84 -1.38 7.94
C ARG A 46 -14.37 -1.10 7.58
N VAL A 47 -13.90 0.12 7.83
CA VAL A 47 -12.49 0.47 7.62
C VAL A 47 -11.60 -0.37 8.53
N ARG A 48 -11.96 -0.54 9.81
CA ARG A 48 -11.22 -1.38 10.75
C ARG A 48 -11.14 -2.84 10.30
N ASP A 49 -12.25 -3.41 9.86
CA ASP A 49 -12.32 -4.78 9.36
C ASP A 49 -11.40 -4.98 8.15
N GLU A 50 -11.50 -4.10 7.15
CA GLU A 50 -10.70 -4.15 5.93
C GLU A 50 -9.19 -4.07 6.19
N LEU A 51 -8.77 -3.23 7.14
CA LEU A 51 -7.36 -3.03 7.45
C LEU A 51 -6.81 -4.14 8.34
N SER A 52 -7.52 -4.51 9.41
CA SER A 52 -7.08 -5.55 10.33
C SER A 52 -7.05 -6.94 9.68
N GLU A 53 -8.09 -7.30 8.93
CA GLU A 53 -8.15 -8.58 8.23
C GLU A 53 -7.02 -8.71 7.19
N SER A 54 -6.78 -7.65 6.41
CA SER A 54 -5.71 -7.68 5.42
C SER A 54 -4.33 -7.80 6.05
N ALA A 55 -4.04 -7.06 7.12
CA ALA A 55 -2.78 -7.17 7.85
C ALA A 55 -2.58 -8.58 8.38
N ARG A 56 -3.55 -9.09 9.14
CA ARG A 56 -3.52 -10.43 9.73
C ARG A 56 -3.28 -11.52 8.68
N ARG A 57 -4.02 -11.47 7.56
CA ARG A 57 -3.92 -12.48 6.49
C ARG A 57 -2.53 -12.51 5.84
N ILE A 58 -1.95 -11.34 5.59
CA ILE A 58 -0.60 -11.23 5.03
C ILE A 58 0.44 -11.76 6.03
N GLU A 59 0.31 -11.41 7.30
CA GLU A 59 1.21 -11.88 8.37
C GLU A 59 1.14 -13.41 8.54
N GLU A 60 -0.05 -14.00 8.49
CA GLU A 60 -0.24 -15.46 8.58
C GLU A 60 0.50 -16.20 7.46
N ILE A 61 0.46 -15.69 6.23
CA ILE A 61 1.11 -16.33 5.09
C ILE A 61 2.63 -16.13 5.11
N THR A 62 3.07 -14.91 5.41
CA THR A 62 4.49 -14.55 5.29
C THR A 62 5.29 -14.83 6.54
N GLY A 63 4.65 -14.92 7.71
CA GLY A 63 5.32 -14.97 9.01
C GLY A 63 6.00 -13.65 9.40
N VAL A 64 5.75 -12.55 8.65
CA VAL A 64 6.38 -11.24 8.86
C VAL A 64 5.31 -10.18 9.08
N PRO A 65 5.44 -9.27 10.07
CA PRO A 65 4.49 -8.20 10.31
C PRO A 65 4.23 -7.34 9.06
N CYS A 66 2.96 -7.11 8.74
CA CYS A 66 2.53 -6.28 7.62
C CYS A 66 2.52 -4.81 8.03
N ARG A 67 3.66 -4.12 7.87
CA ARG A 67 3.89 -2.74 8.34
C ARG A 67 3.50 -1.64 7.37
N SER A 68 3.00 -1.98 6.19
CA SER A 68 2.68 -0.97 5.18
C SER A 68 1.43 -1.29 4.39
N MET A 69 0.75 -0.24 3.92
CA MET A 69 -0.40 -0.37 3.05
C MET A 69 -0.37 0.61 1.88
N ALA A 70 -1.20 0.39 0.88
CA ALA A 70 -1.52 1.39 -0.14
C ALA A 70 -3.04 1.56 -0.20
N TYR A 71 -3.52 2.81 -0.26
CA TYR A 71 -4.95 3.09 -0.37
C TYR A 71 -5.49 2.70 -1.76
N PRO A 72 -6.55 1.88 -1.85
CA PRO A 72 -7.25 1.65 -3.10
C PRO A 72 -7.68 2.99 -3.74
N THR A 73 -7.40 3.15 -5.03
CA THR A 73 -7.64 4.40 -5.77
C THR A 73 -6.88 5.64 -5.27
N GLY A 74 -6.14 5.53 -4.17
CA GLY A 74 -5.42 6.63 -3.54
C GLY A 74 -6.31 7.58 -2.73
N LYS A 75 -7.59 7.25 -2.51
CA LYS A 75 -8.53 8.08 -1.72
C LYS A 75 -8.42 7.76 -0.23
N TRP A 76 -8.42 8.81 0.56
CA TRP A 76 -8.33 8.76 2.02
C TRP A 76 -9.05 9.96 2.66
N ASN A 77 -9.27 9.92 3.95
CA ASN A 77 -9.72 11.03 4.80
C ASN A 77 -9.11 10.90 6.21
N THR A 78 -9.35 11.86 7.09
CA THR A 78 -8.77 11.90 8.44
C THR A 78 -9.17 10.68 9.29
N MET A 79 -10.39 10.20 9.16
CA MET A 79 -10.83 8.99 9.87
C MET A 79 -10.03 7.77 9.42
N VAL A 80 -9.88 7.60 8.11
CA VAL A 80 -9.13 6.47 7.53
C VAL A 80 -7.64 6.50 7.92
N THR A 81 -6.99 7.67 7.91
CA THR A 81 -5.57 7.77 8.31
C THR A 81 -5.38 7.45 9.78
N ARG A 82 -6.28 7.94 10.66
CA ARG A 82 -6.24 7.64 12.09
C ARG A 82 -6.35 6.13 12.37
N ILE A 83 -7.26 5.44 11.67
CA ILE A 83 -7.41 4.00 11.83
C ILE A 83 -6.21 3.24 11.24
N ALA A 84 -5.68 3.69 10.10
CA ALA A 84 -4.53 3.05 9.47
C ALA A 84 -3.28 3.08 10.37
N GLU A 85 -3.08 4.14 11.17
CA GLU A 85 -1.99 4.25 12.15
C GLU A 85 -2.04 3.17 13.25
N GLU A 86 -3.20 2.56 13.49
CA GLU A 86 -3.34 1.49 14.48
C GLU A 86 -2.77 0.14 13.97
N TYR A 87 -2.66 -0.03 12.65
CA TYR A 87 -2.25 -1.29 12.01
C TYR A 87 -0.94 -1.19 11.21
N TYR A 88 -0.59 -0.01 10.70
CA TYR A 88 0.53 0.18 9.77
C TYR A 88 1.45 1.33 10.17
N ASP A 89 2.73 1.19 9.88
CA ASP A 89 3.73 2.24 10.08
C ASP A 89 3.77 3.23 8.90
N ALA A 90 3.29 2.80 7.72
CA ALA A 90 3.31 3.60 6.50
C ALA A 90 2.15 3.30 5.56
N ALA A 91 1.55 4.35 4.98
CA ALA A 91 0.50 4.22 3.98
C ALA A 91 0.77 5.07 2.73
N TYR A 92 0.58 4.46 1.55
CA TYR A 92 0.98 5.01 0.28
C TYR A 92 -0.22 5.43 -0.58
N LEU A 93 -0.10 6.60 -1.21
CA LEU A 93 -1.07 7.13 -2.17
C LEU A 93 -0.85 6.51 -3.56
N ALA A 94 -1.88 6.55 -4.42
CA ALA A 94 -1.78 6.04 -5.79
C ALA A 94 -0.96 6.97 -6.70
N ARG A 95 -0.95 8.27 -6.43
CA ARG A 95 -0.29 9.31 -7.23
C ARG A 95 0.44 10.31 -6.34
N PRO A 96 1.35 11.14 -6.91
CA PRO A 96 1.86 12.28 -6.19
C PRO A 96 0.68 13.16 -5.76
N ALA A 97 0.52 13.37 -4.45
CA ALA A 97 -0.42 14.37 -3.95
C ALA A 97 0.15 15.78 -4.21
N GLU A 98 -0.67 16.69 -4.63
CA GLU A 98 -0.37 18.14 -4.67
C GLU A 98 -0.75 18.76 -3.34
N PRO A 99 -0.02 19.76 -2.87
CA PRO A 99 1.42 19.83 -2.68
C PRO A 99 1.88 18.97 -1.50
N LEU A 100 3.20 18.77 -1.36
CA LEU A 100 3.81 17.92 -0.34
C LEU A 100 3.72 18.45 1.11
N GLY A 101 2.98 19.51 1.35
CA GLY A 101 2.73 20.08 2.68
C GLY A 101 1.82 19.21 3.53
N GLY A 102 2.23 18.95 4.78
CA GLY A 102 1.42 18.16 5.74
C GLY A 102 1.52 16.65 5.57
N ARG A 103 2.61 16.12 5.03
CA ARG A 103 2.85 14.68 4.91
C ARG A 103 3.00 14.03 6.26
N THR A 104 2.26 12.95 6.43
CA THR A 104 2.48 11.98 7.51
C THR A 104 2.97 10.67 6.89
N ASN A 105 3.42 9.75 7.71
CA ASN A 105 3.70 8.37 7.26
C ASN A 105 2.46 7.68 6.67
N MET A 106 1.25 8.22 6.89
CA MET A 106 -0.01 7.70 6.36
C MET A 106 -0.43 8.32 5.01
N THR A 107 0.38 9.20 4.43
CA THR A 107 0.05 9.87 3.15
C THR A 107 1.27 9.99 2.24
N ILE A 108 2.07 8.93 2.14
CA ILE A 108 3.30 8.91 1.35
C ILE A 108 2.96 8.83 -0.14
N PRO A 109 3.34 9.82 -0.95
CA PRO A 109 3.08 9.79 -2.39
C PRO A 109 4.01 8.81 -3.10
N ARG A 110 3.54 8.26 -4.23
CA ARG A 110 4.34 7.39 -5.10
C ARG A 110 4.56 8.06 -6.45
N LEU A 111 5.73 7.82 -7.03
CA LEU A 111 6.01 8.19 -8.42
C LEU A 111 5.63 7.02 -9.32
N TYR A 112 5.00 7.34 -10.44
CA TYR A 112 4.69 6.35 -11.47
C TYR A 112 5.89 6.16 -12.40
N ALA A 113 6.48 4.97 -12.37
CA ALA A 113 7.51 4.57 -13.33
C ALA A 113 6.81 3.93 -14.54
N ALA A 114 6.60 4.72 -15.60
CA ALA A 114 5.97 4.22 -16.82
C ALA A 114 6.81 3.14 -17.50
N ARG A 115 6.15 2.18 -18.13
CA ARG A 115 6.83 1.17 -18.96
C ARG A 115 7.63 1.85 -20.07
N GLY A 116 8.91 1.46 -20.20
CA GLY A 116 9.82 2.06 -21.18
C GLY A 116 10.50 3.36 -20.72
N LEU A 117 10.25 3.81 -19.47
CA LEU A 117 10.98 4.94 -18.91
C LEU A 117 12.47 4.54 -18.71
N SER A 118 13.40 5.35 -19.23
CA SER A 118 14.82 5.12 -19.00
C SER A 118 15.20 5.41 -17.53
N GLY A 119 16.27 4.78 -17.03
CA GLY A 119 16.78 5.06 -15.68
C GLY A 119 17.12 6.55 -15.50
N ALA A 120 17.72 7.20 -16.50
CA ALA A 120 18.02 8.63 -16.47
C ALA A 120 16.74 9.49 -16.34
N SER A 121 15.68 9.16 -17.09
CA SER A 121 14.39 9.86 -17.00
C SER A 121 13.71 9.65 -15.65
N LEU A 122 13.84 8.46 -15.07
CA LEU A 122 13.29 8.17 -13.72
C LEU A 122 14.03 9.01 -12.67
N VAL A 123 15.37 9.04 -12.70
CA VAL A 123 16.19 9.85 -11.79
C VAL A 123 15.86 11.34 -11.94
N ALA A 124 15.73 11.84 -13.16
CA ALA A 124 15.34 13.24 -13.41
C ALA A 124 13.95 13.54 -12.81
N SER A 125 12.97 12.64 -12.96
CA SER A 125 11.64 12.78 -12.38
C SER A 125 11.67 12.82 -10.84
N ILE A 126 12.50 11.97 -10.22
CA ILE A 126 12.70 11.96 -8.77
C ILE A 126 13.30 13.30 -8.31
N ASN A 127 14.40 13.73 -8.94
CA ASN A 127 15.09 14.97 -8.57
C ASN A 127 14.19 16.20 -8.73
N ASN A 128 13.41 16.30 -9.82
CA ASN A 128 12.46 17.38 -10.02
C ASN A 128 11.39 17.43 -8.91
N LYS A 129 10.94 16.28 -8.43
CA LYS A 129 9.96 16.21 -7.33
C LYS A 129 10.58 16.56 -5.98
N LEU A 130 11.84 16.25 -5.75
CA LEU A 130 12.55 16.58 -4.52
C LEU A 130 12.91 18.07 -4.45
N ASN A 131 13.28 18.69 -5.58
CA ASN A 131 13.73 20.10 -5.64
C ASN A 131 12.57 21.10 -5.68
N ASN A 132 11.35 20.69 -5.96
CA ASN A 132 10.13 21.51 -5.99
C ASN A 132 9.29 21.38 -4.70
N GLN A 133 9.94 21.09 -3.56
CA GLN A 133 9.31 20.99 -2.24
C GLN A 133 9.53 22.25 -1.40
#